data_129f31062a793c1477b2a669434045b2
#
_entry.id   129f31062a793c1477b2a669434045b2
#
_cell.length_a   1.000
_cell.length_b   1.000
_cell.length_c   1.000
_cell.angle_alpha   90.00
_cell.angle_beta   90.00
_cell.angle_gamma   90.00
#
_symmetry.space_group_name_H-M   'P 1'
#
loop_
_entity.id
_entity.type
_entity.pdbx_description
1 polymer ?
#
loop_
_entity_poly.entity_id
_entity_poly.type
_entity_poly.pdbx_seq_one_letter_code
_entity_poly.pdbx_strand_id
1 'polypeptide(L)'
;MNVLKPLFGLALSLTAGLALALGPAPAPLKDKATLTVGFVKVGHLSPMLMIEEELRKMNIEVKRAEFVRYADARTALLSNSVDVSAVGPGDLAIVAAQGSKNLIGLTGVGSSPKYLVVRKGVKIEDWGDIAGKKIAIAPGSAVWFQWAMTLIEKNIPYNSFTPVNVQGGGTAFVQAMKRGDIDAMVLWEPFESQAVAEGDAVFAQKLEYSQSRAVGAELGLLAASGEAMAQKKELVRRFLWAYLKAEETLAKNRDAFADAYSKYTGLPPNVTRESAKIIKLGGVLNKDQVSRLAEAAFKQGIVQKDVAREAAALYDDSLVNELKK
;
A
#
# COMPACT_ATOMS: atom_id res chain seq x y z
N MET A 1 54.72 17.49 36.64
CA MET A 1 53.33 17.11 36.98
C MET A 1 52.56 16.92 35.70
N ASN A 2 52.54 15.66 35.23
CA ASN A 2 51.84 15.31 33.98
C ASN A 2 50.43 14.80 34.34
N VAL A 3 49.39 15.51 33.88
CA VAL A 3 48.00 15.12 34.06
C VAL A 3 47.54 14.33 32.81
N LEU A 4 47.40 13.00 32.96
CA LEU A 4 46.76 12.13 31.98
C LEU A 4 45.24 12.43 31.96
N LYS A 5 44.70 12.73 30.79
CA LYS A 5 43.24 12.76 30.52
C LYS A 5 42.78 11.36 30.07
N PRO A 6 41.71 10.79 30.61
CA PRO A 6 41.15 9.54 30.11
C PRO A 6 40.36 9.81 28.85
N LEU A 7 40.65 9.06 27.76
CA LEU A 7 39.81 8.94 26.58
C LEU A 7 38.61 8.02 26.92
N PHE A 8 37.45 8.60 27.00
CA PHE A 8 36.19 7.84 26.97
C PHE A 8 35.88 7.43 25.52
N GLY A 9 36.14 6.18 25.20
CA GLY A 9 35.70 5.57 23.94
C GLY A 9 34.19 5.31 24.00
N LEU A 10 33.44 6.04 23.17
CA LEU A 10 32.00 5.79 22.96
C LEU A 10 31.87 4.57 22.03
N ALA A 11 31.58 3.41 22.61
CA ALA A 11 31.23 2.22 21.84
C ALA A 11 29.80 2.42 21.27
N LEU A 12 29.72 2.78 19.99
CA LEU A 12 28.47 2.75 19.22
C LEU A 12 28.12 1.27 18.99
N SER A 13 27.23 0.72 19.79
CA SER A 13 26.61 -0.58 19.52
C SER A 13 25.63 -0.44 18.34
N LEU A 14 26.09 -0.77 17.11
CA LEU A 14 25.21 -1.04 15.98
C LEU A 14 24.42 -2.32 16.30
N THR A 15 23.21 -2.17 16.82
CA THR A 15 22.21 -3.24 16.76
C THR A 15 21.68 -3.30 15.33
N ALA A 16 22.39 -4.02 14.45
CA ALA A 16 21.82 -4.48 13.21
C ALA A 16 20.66 -5.42 13.58
N GLY A 17 19.43 -4.94 13.43
CA GLY A 17 18.25 -5.78 13.54
C GLY A 17 18.39 -6.90 12.52
N LEU A 18 18.62 -8.13 12.95
CA LEU A 18 18.57 -9.32 12.12
C LEU A 18 17.15 -9.38 11.53
N ALA A 19 17.00 -9.03 10.26
CA ALA A 19 15.78 -9.34 9.53
C ALA A 19 15.64 -10.86 9.53
N LEU A 20 14.65 -11.39 10.25
CA LEU A 20 14.36 -12.81 10.29
C LEU A 20 14.07 -13.28 8.85
N ALA A 21 14.78 -14.31 8.41
CA ALA A 21 14.61 -14.88 7.08
C ALA A 21 13.30 -15.67 6.99
N LEU A 22 12.71 -15.70 5.79
CA LEU A 22 11.54 -16.53 5.53
C LEU A 22 11.93 -18.01 5.72
N GLY A 23 11.13 -18.75 6.50
CA GLY A 23 11.32 -20.17 6.74
C GLY A 23 11.16 -21.04 5.48
N PRO A 24 11.47 -22.34 5.56
CA PRO A 24 11.38 -23.26 4.43
C PRO A 24 9.94 -23.36 3.89
N ALA A 25 9.83 -23.79 2.62
CA ALA A 25 8.52 -23.99 2.00
C ALA A 25 7.69 -25.00 2.80
N PRO A 26 6.40 -24.70 3.08
CA PRO A 26 5.50 -25.68 3.66
C PRO A 26 5.37 -26.92 2.78
N ALA A 27 5.32 -28.11 3.40
CA ALA A 27 5.11 -29.35 2.67
C ALA A 27 3.77 -29.36 1.91
N PRO A 28 3.65 -30.04 0.76
CA PRO A 28 2.39 -30.14 0.04
C PRO A 28 1.27 -30.73 0.91
N LEU A 29 0.04 -30.26 0.69
CA LEU A 29 -1.14 -30.85 1.31
C LEU A 29 -1.34 -32.29 0.77
N LYS A 30 -1.91 -33.16 1.58
CA LYS A 30 -2.28 -34.53 1.16
C LYS A 30 -3.36 -34.47 0.07
N ASP A 31 -4.39 -33.67 0.31
CA ASP A 31 -5.51 -33.50 -0.60
C ASP A 31 -5.42 -32.15 -1.30
N LYS A 32 -5.94 -32.09 -2.54
CA LYS A 32 -6.03 -30.85 -3.30
C LYS A 32 -7.01 -29.89 -2.62
N ALA A 33 -6.57 -28.66 -2.41
CA ALA A 33 -7.39 -27.60 -1.84
C ALA A 33 -7.55 -26.43 -2.83
N THR A 34 -8.54 -25.56 -2.58
CA THR A 34 -8.81 -24.38 -3.39
C THR A 34 -8.79 -23.14 -2.51
N LEU A 35 -8.09 -22.09 -2.97
CA LEU A 35 -8.09 -20.77 -2.35
C LEU A 35 -8.57 -19.73 -3.38
N THR A 36 -9.59 -18.95 -3.02
CA THR A 36 -10.07 -17.85 -3.87
C THR A 36 -9.30 -16.58 -3.52
N VAL A 37 -8.55 -16.06 -4.49
CA VAL A 37 -7.61 -14.94 -4.30
C VAL A 37 -8.07 -13.73 -5.10
N GLY A 38 -8.20 -12.58 -4.45
CA GLY A 38 -8.46 -11.30 -5.08
C GLY A 38 -7.17 -10.63 -5.57
N PHE A 39 -7.18 -10.18 -6.84
CA PHE A 39 -6.05 -9.53 -7.51
C PHE A 39 -6.41 -8.08 -7.83
N VAL A 40 -5.67 -7.13 -7.29
CA VAL A 40 -5.79 -5.70 -7.61
C VAL A 40 -4.57 -5.30 -8.44
N LYS A 41 -4.79 -4.75 -9.63
CA LYS A 41 -3.75 -4.46 -10.64
C LYS A 41 -2.96 -3.19 -10.33
N VAL A 42 -2.15 -3.24 -9.28
CA VAL A 42 -1.23 -2.16 -8.89
C VAL A 42 0.20 -2.71 -8.69
N GLY A 43 1.20 -1.86 -8.92
CA GLY A 43 2.58 -2.30 -9.04
C GLY A 43 3.19 -2.98 -7.83
N HIS A 44 2.93 -2.47 -6.64
CA HIS A 44 3.42 -3.06 -5.39
C HIS A 44 2.81 -4.44 -5.07
N LEU A 45 1.78 -4.86 -5.82
CA LEU A 45 1.22 -6.20 -5.75
C LEU A 45 1.74 -7.15 -6.84
N SER A 46 2.78 -6.78 -7.58
CA SER A 46 3.43 -7.66 -8.57
C SER A 46 3.92 -9.01 -8.01
N PRO A 47 4.27 -9.16 -6.71
CA PRO A 47 4.53 -10.47 -6.13
C PRO A 47 3.39 -11.47 -6.32
N MET A 48 2.14 -11.00 -6.44
CA MET A 48 0.96 -11.83 -6.73
C MET A 48 1.06 -12.60 -8.06
N LEU A 49 1.93 -12.18 -8.99
CA LEU A 49 2.16 -12.88 -10.24
C LEU A 49 2.77 -14.29 -10.03
N MET A 50 3.52 -14.45 -8.94
CA MET A 50 4.32 -15.66 -8.68
C MET A 50 3.63 -16.65 -7.72
N ILE A 51 2.57 -16.24 -7.03
CA ILE A 51 1.98 -17.08 -5.97
C ILE A 51 1.36 -18.37 -6.48
N GLU A 52 0.77 -18.36 -7.68
CA GLU A 52 0.04 -19.53 -8.20
C GLU A 52 0.96 -20.74 -8.43
N GLU A 53 2.17 -20.50 -8.92
CA GLU A 53 3.15 -21.57 -9.13
C GLU A 53 3.57 -22.19 -7.79
N GLU A 54 3.84 -21.35 -6.78
CA GLU A 54 4.23 -21.83 -5.46
C GLU A 54 3.08 -22.56 -4.76
N LEU A 55 1.86 -22.05 -4.84
CA LEU A 55 0.69 -22.69 -4.25
C LEU A 55 0.35 -24.03 -4.92
N ARG A 56 0.51 -24.11 -6.24
CA ARG A 56 0.34 -25.37 -6.98
C ARG A 56 1.34 -26.45 -6.49
N LYS A 57 2.60 -26.09 -6.21
CA LYS A 57 3.59 -27.00 -5.60
C LYS A 57 3.15 -27.49 -4.23
N MET A 58 2.30 -26.76 -3.54
CA MET A 58 1.72 -27.12 -2.24
C MET A 58 0.35 -27.81 -2.34
N ASN A 59 -0.06 -28.24 -3.53
CA ASN A 59 -1.35 -28.87 -3.82
C ASN A 59 -2.56 -27.94 -3.62
N ILE A 60 -2.37 -26.63 -3.87
CA ILE A 60 -3.42 -25.61 -3.76
C ILE A 60 -3.69 -25.01 -5.14
N GLU A 61 -4.95 -25.05 -5.56
CA GLU A 61 -5.45 -24.38 -6.74
C GLU A 61 -5.96 -22.97 -6.39
N VAL A 62 -5.54 -21.98 -7.19
CA VAL A 62 -5.99 -20.59 -7.03
C VAL A 62 -7.17 -20.32 -7.95
N LYS A 63 -8.30 -19.90 -7.37
CA LYS A 63 -9.39 -19.26 -8.10
C LYS A 63 -9.18 -17.74 -8.08
N ARG A 64 -9.07 -17.13 -9.27
CA ARG A 64 -8.80 -15.69 -9.40
C ARG A 64 -10.07 -14.88 -9.41
N ALA A 65 -10.09 -13.78 -8.63
CA ALA A 65 -11.06 -12.69 -8.76
C ALA A 65 -10.29 -11.39 -9.00
N GLU A 66 -10.60 -10.63 -10.05
CA GLU A 66 -9.87 -9.40 -10.38
C GLU A 66 -10.67 -8.17 -9.96
N PHE A 67 -9.99 -7.20 -9.36
CA PHE A 67 -10.57 -5.95 -8.88
C PHE A 67 -9.78 -4.74 -9.40
N VAL A 68 -10.50 -3.65 -9.66
CA VAL A 68 -9.89 -2.37 -10.06
C VAL A 68 -9.46 -1.54 -8.86
N ARG A 69 -10.15 -1.67 -7.72
CA ARG A 69 -9.95 -0.87 -6.50
C ARG A 69 -9.93 -1.74 -5.26
N TYR A 70 -9.21 -1.28 -4.24
CA TYR A 70 -9.19 -1.89 -2.92
C TYR A 70 -10.59 -1.97 -2.26
N ALA A 71 -11.43 -0.94 -2.47
CA ALA A 71 -12.78 -0.94 -1.93
C ALA A 71 -13.64 -2.11 -2.44
N ASP A 72 -13.45 -2.52 -3.71
CA ASP A 72 -14.16 -3.65 -4.29
C ASP A 72 -13.65 -4.98 -3.70
N ALA A 73 -12.34 -5.12 -3.55
CA ALA A 73 -11.70 -6.26 -2.89
C ALA A 73 -12.11 -6.37 -1.41
N ARG A 74 -12.18 -5.24 -0.67
CA ARG A 74 -12.71 -5.21 0.70
C ARG A 74 -14.14 -5.75 0.77
N THR A 75 -15.02 -5.31 -0.14
CA THR A 75 -16.41 -5.79 -0.19
C THR A 75 -16.45 -7.30 -0.44
N ALA A 76 -15.62 -7.82 -1.34
CA ALA A 76 -15.53 -9.25 -1.62
C ALA A 76 -15.01 -10.08 -0.44
N LEU A 77 -14.05 -9.56 0.34
CA LEU A 77 -13.59 -10.18 1.59
C LEU A 77 -14.70 -10.21 2.65
N LEU A 78 -15.40 -9.08 2.82
CA LEU A 78 -16.50 -8.98 3.81
C LEU A 78 -17.67 -9.92 3.50
N SER A 79 -17.94 -10.19 2.22
CA SER A 79 -18.98 -11.13 1.76
C SER A 79 -18.49 -12.58 1.64
N ASN A 80 -17.23 -12.88 1.98
CA ASN A 80 -16.59 -14.19 1.80
C ASN A 80 -16.54 -14.67 0.33
N SER A 81 -16.69 -13.76 -0.64
CA SER A 81 -16.55 -14.08 -2.08
C SER A 81 -15.12 -14.36 -2.48
N VAL A 82 -14.15 -13.86 -1.70
CA VAL A 82 -12.72 -14.22 -1.78
C VAL A 82 -12.19 -14.55 -0.39
N ASP A 83 -11.22 -15.44 -0.34
CA ASP A 83 -10.57 -15.87 0.90
C ASP A 83 -9.49 -14.87 1.34
N VAL A 84 -8.69 -14.40 0.38
CA VAL A 84 -7.59 -13.45 0.60
C VAL A 84 -7.52 -12.44 -0.52
N SER A 85 -7.10 -11.22 -0.21
CA SER A 85 -6.83 -10.15 -1.19
C SER A 85 -5.95 -9.07 -0.56
N ALA A 86 -5.61 -8.04 -1.33
CA ALA A 86 -5.08 -6.80 -0.78
C ALA A 86 -6.18 -5.75 -0.64
N VAL A 87 -6.06 -4.90 0.38
CA VAL A 87 -6.95 -3.77 0.67
C VAL A 87 -6.14 -2.53 1.02
N GLY A 88 -6.78 -1.36 1.10
CA GLY A 88 -6.12 -0.12 1.48
C GLY A 88 -5.76 -0.07 2.97
N PRO A 89 -4.73 0.69 3.37
CA PRO A 89 -4.33 0.78 4.79
C PRO A 89 -5.45 1.30 5.71
N GLY A 90 -6.30 2.19 5.22
CA GLY A 90 -7.44 2.75 5.96
C GLY A 90 -8.68 1.85 6.00
N ASP A 91 -8.70 0.74 5.26
CA ASP A 91 -9.88 -0.12 5.17
C ASP A 91 -10.22 -0.81 6.49
N LEU A 92 -9.24 -1.08 7.34
CA LEU A 92 -9.48 -1.64 8.67
C LEU A 92 -10.32 -0.69 9.55
N ALA A 93 -10.09 0.62 9.45
CA ALA A 93 -10.91 1.63 10.14
C ALA A 93 -12.36 1.64 9.64
N ILE A 94 -12.55 1.54 8.32
CA ILE A 94 -13.88 1.49 7.71
C ILE A 94 -14.63 0.23 8.15
N VAL A 95 -13.98 -0.93 8.13
CA VAL A 95 -14.55 -2.22 8.55
C VAL A 95 -14.92 -2.20 10.04
N ALA A 96 -14.03 -1.69 10.89
CA ALA A 96 -14.27 -1.53 12.32
C ALA A 96 -15.46 -0.59 12.60
N ALA A 97 -15.57 0.53 11.86
CA ALA A 97 -16.67 1.48 11.99
C ALA A 97 -18.02 0.86 11.60
N GLN A 98 -18.06 -0.09 10.70
CA GLN A 98 -19.22 -0.88 10.33
C GLN A 98 -19.57 -1.96 11.38
N GLY A 99 -18.71 -2.14 12.40
CA GLY A 99 -18.88 -3.18 13.42
C GLY A 99 -18.55 -4.60 12.92
N SER A 100 -17.96 -4.72 11.74
CA SER A 100 -17.59 -6.01 11.16
C SER A 100 -16.26 -6.52 11.73
N LYS A 101 -16.14 -7.85 11.87
CA LYS A 101 -14.91 -8.56 12.19
C LYS A 101 -14.51 -9.54 11.06
N ASN A 102 -15.22 -9.49 9.94
CA ASN A 102 -15.04 -10.44 8.83
C ASN A 102 -13.94 -10.02 7.85
N LEU A 103 -12.96 -9.24 8.29
CA LEU A 103 -11.74 -8.92 7.54
C LEU A 103 -10.60 -8.77 8.51
N ILE A 104 -9.53 -9.55 8.31
CA ILE A 104 -8.33 -9.54 9.13
C ILE A 104 -7.15 -9.11 8.27
N GLY A 105 -6.50 -8.01 8.63
CA GLY A 105 -5.26 -7.54 8.02
C GLY A 105 -4.09 -8.39 8.48
N LEU A 106 -3.20 -8.77 7.55
CA LEU A 106 -2.15 -9.76 7.81
C LEU A 106 -0.73 -9.17 7.75
N THR A 107 -0.47 -8.30 6.77
CA THR A 107 0.84 -7.63 6.59
C THR A 107 0.70 -6.48 5.59
N GLY A 108 1.52 -5.44 5.72
CA GLY A 108 1.69 -4.44 4.68
C GLY A 108 2.32 -5.03 3.42
N VAL A 109 2.17 -4.37 2.28
CA VAL A 109 2.63 -4.89 0.97
C VAL A 109 3.68 -4.01 0.30
N GLY A 110 4.00 -2.88 0.88
CA GLY A 110 5.01 -1.97 0.37
C GLY A 110 4.73 -0.52 0.68
N SER A 111 5.72 0.31 0.40
CA SER A 111 5.66 1.75 0.61
C SER A 111 6.25 2.49 -0.58
N SER A 112 5.85 3.74 -0.75
CA SER A 112 6.50 4.67 -1.68
C SER A 112 6.32 6.10 -1.20
N PRO A 113 7.29 7.00 -1.47
CA PRO A 113 7.03 8.42 -1.40
C PRO A 113 5.87 8.78 -2.34
N LYS A 114 5.11 9.79 -1.97
CA LYS A 114 4.02 10.35 -2.74
C LYS A 114 4.27 11.83 -2.96
N TYR A 115 4.38 12.21 -4.20
CA TYR A 115 4.59 13.60 -4.59
C TYR A 115 3.36 14.12 -5.32
N LEU A 116 3.02 15.39 -5.11
CA LEU A 116 2.03 16.02 -5.97
C LEU A 116 2.53 15.96 -7.41
N VAL A 117 1.72 15.43 -8.31
CA VAL A 117 2.02 15.36 -9.75
C VAL A 117 1.41 16.58 -10.41
N VAL A 118 2.24 17.44 -10.97
CA VAL A 118 1.87 18.76 -11.49
C VAL A 118 1.90 18.75 -13.01
N ARG A 119 0.86 19.26 -13.67
CA ARG A 119 0.79 19.39 -15.12
C ARG A 119 1.94 20.25 -15.64
N LYS A 120 2.57 19.81 -16.71
CA LYS A 120 3.67 20.55 -17.33
C LYS A 120 3.24 21.98 -17.69
N GLY A 121 4.06 22.95 -17.32
CA GLY A 121 3.78 24.37 -17.52
C GLY A 121 2.96 25.04 -16.41
N VAL A 122 2.42 24.29 -15.46
CA VAL A 122 1.82 24.86 -14.24
C VAL A 122 2.90 25.07 -13.19
N LYS A 123 2.92 26.24 -12.56
CA LYS A 123 3.86 26.56 -11.50
C LYS A 123 3.27 26.14 -10.15
N ILE A 124 3.80 25.06 -9.58
CA ILE A 124 3.60 24.62 -8.19
C ILE A 124 4.96 24.10 -7.72
N GLU A 125 5.70 24.92 -6.99
CA GLU A 125 7.05 24.61 -6.50
C GLU A 125 7.07 24.44 -4.98
N ASP A 126 6.09 24.98 -4.28
CA ASP A 126 5.96 24.89 -2.83
C ASP A 126 4.48 24.74 -2.42
N TRP A 127 4.25 24.39 -1.16
CA TRP A 127 2.91 24.16 -0.59
C TRP A 127 1.97 25.37 -0.72
N GLY A 128 2.49 26.59 -0.67
CA GLY A 128 1.70 27.81 -0.88
C GLY A 128 1.13 27.94 -2.30
N ASP A 129 1.78 27.35 -3.29
CA ASP A 129 1.40 27.46 -4.69
C ASP A 129 0.16 26.64 -5.07
N ILE A 130 -0.30 25.76 -4.18
CA ILE A 130 -1.54 24.99 -4.43
C ILE A 130 -2.80 25.85 -4.33
N ALA A 131 -2.70 27.06 -3.76
CA ALA A 131 -3.83 27.96 -3.62
C ALA A 131 -4.49 28.25 -4.96
N GLY A 132 -5.82 28.03 -5.01
CA GLY A 132 -6.63 28.25 -6.22
C GLY A 132 -6.40 27.25 -7.36
N LYS A 133 -5.50 26.28 -7.24
CA LYS A 133 -5.25 25.25 -8.27
C LYS A 133 -6.34 24.18 -8.28
N LYS A 134 -6.62 23.63 -9.46
CA LYS A 134 -7.50 22.48 -9.65
C LYS A 134 -6.71 21.19 -9.39
N ILE A 135 -6.89 20.58 -8.23
CA ILE A 135 -6.17 19.34 -7.85
C ILE A 135 -7.12 18.17 -7.89
N ALA A 136 -6.83 17.21 -8.76
CA ALA A 136 -7.59 15.97 -8.84
C ALA A 136 -7.33 15.08 -7.61
N ILE A 137 -8.40 14.57 -7.04
CA ILE A 137 -8.39 13.73 -5.85
C ILE A 137 -9.33 12.53 -6.03
N ALA A 138 -9.07 11.46 -5.28
CA ALA A 138 -9.95 10.29 -5.17
C ALA A 138 -10.39 10.11 -3.71
N PRO A 139 -11.44 10.77 -3.24
CA PRO A 139 -11.88 10.69 -1.86
C PRO A 139 -12.09 9.25 -1.41
N GLY A 140 -11.62 8.93 -0.19
CA GLY A 140 -11.66 7.58 0.37
C GLY A 140 -10.52 6.66 -0.06
N SER A 141 -9.64 7.08 -0.98
CA SER A 141 -8.41 6.34 -1.29
C SER A 141 -7.31 6.60 -0.25
N ALA A 142 -6.35 5.67 -0.15
CA ALA A 142 -5.20 5.81 0.74
C ALA A 142 -4.40 7.09 0.47
N VAL A 143 -4.16 7.41 -0.81
CA VAL A 143 -3.39 8.60 -1.21
C VAL A 143 -4.14 9.90 -0.91
N TRP A 144 -5.46 9.93 -1.09
CA TRP A 144 -6.26 11.07 -0.68
C TRP A 144 -6.18 11.30 0.84
N PHE A 145 -6.17 10.22 1.61
CA PHE A 145 -6.05 10.28 3.06
C PHE A 145 -4.67 10.79 3.49
N GLN A 146 -3.59 10.31 2.87
CA GLN A 146 -2.23 10.83 3.06
C GLN A 146 -2.15 12.32 2.76
N TRP A 147 -2.74 12.76 1.63
CA TRP A 147 -2.82 14.16 1.24
C TRP A 147 -3.56 15.00 2.28
N ALA A 148 -4.77 14.63 2.65
CA ALA A 148 -5.59 15.35 3.61
C ALA A 148 -4.90 15.52 4.98
N MET A 149 -4.26 14.45 5.48
CA MET A 149 -3.53 14.49 6.74
C MET A 149 -2.28 15.35 6.66
N THR A 150 -1.56 15.34 5.54
CA THR A 150 -0.41 16.20 5.32
C THR A 150 -0.80 17.68 5.32
N LEU A 151 -1.92 18.03 4.68
CA LEU A 151 -2.43 19.40 4.71
C LEU A 151 -2.72 19.87 6.13
N ILE A 152 -3.34 19.02 6.95
CA ILE A 152 -3.62 19.34 8.36
C ILE A 152 -2.34 19.54 9.16
N GLU A 153 -1.38 18.62 9.04
CA GLU A 153 -0.09 18.72 9.74
C GLU A 153 0.70 19.96 9.34
N LYS A 154 0.46 20.47 8.13
CA LYS A 154 1.05 21.73 7.62
C LYS A 154 0.20 22.97 7.87
N ASN A 155 -0.94 22.83 8.53
CA ASN A 155 -1.92 23.92 8.75
C ASN A 155 -2.40 24.58 7.44
N ILE A 156 -2.57 23.78 6.36
CA ILE A 156 -3.09 24.25 5.07
C ILE A 156 -4.58 23.91 5.01
N PRO A 157 -5.46 24.93 4.88
CA PRO A 157 -6.89 24.70 4.76
C PRO A 157 -7.24 23.87 3.53
N TYR A 158 -8.11 22.87 3.67
CA TYR A 158 -8.52 22.01 2.55
C TYR A 158 -9.23 22.76 1.42
N ASN A 159 -9.81 23.90 1.73
CA ASN A 159 -10.46 24.79 0.75
C ASN A 159 -9.52 25.81 0.10
N SER A 160 -8.21 25.73 0.35
CA SER A 160 -7.22 26.61 -0.30
C SER A 160 -7.05 26.30 -1.78
N PHE A 161 -7.35 25.08 -2.23
CA PHE A 161 -7.35 24.64 -3.62
C PHE A 161 -8.75 24.20 -4.06
N THR A 162 -8.96 24.00 -5.36
CA THR A 162 -10.21 23.48 -5.92
C THR A 162 -10.08 21.95 -6.09
N PRO A 163 -10.70 21.14 -5.21
CA PRO A 163 -10.66 19.69 -5.36
C PRO A 163 -11.51 19.24 -6.55
N VAL A 164 -10.93 18.45 -7.44
CA VAL A 164 -11.63 17.83 -8.57
C VAL A 164 -11.75 16.33 -8.31
N ASN A 165 -12.97 15.88 -8.02
CA ASN A 165 -13.23 14.46 -7.79
C ASN A 165 -13.30 13.72 -9.13
N VAL A 166 -12.23 13.00 -9.48
CA VAL A 166 -12.16 12.22 -10.73
C VAL A 166 -12.63 10.78 -10.48
N GLN A 167 -13.62 10.37 -11.24
CA GLN A 167 -14.13 9.00 -11.25
C GLN A 167 -13.46 8.15 -12.36
N GLY A 168 -13.45 6.83 -12.23
CA GLY A 168 -12.94 5.93 -13.27
C GLY A 168 -11.52 5.41 -13.07
N GLY A 169 -10.94 5.60 -11.87
CA GLY A 169 -9.62 5.07 -11.54
C GLY A 169 -8.46 5.90 -12.10
N GLY A 170 -7.21 5.40 -11.94
CA GLY A 170 -6.01 6.19 -12.23
C GLY A 170 -5.88 6.64 -13.70
N THR A 171 -6.34 5.86 -14.65
CA THR A 171 -6.32 6.23 -16.07
C THR A 171 -7.13 7.51 -16.33
N ALA A 172 -8.26 7.70 -15.66
CA ALA A 172 -9.06 8.91 -15.80
C ALA A 172 -8.34 10.17 -15.34
N PHE A 173 -7.50 10.06 -14.30
CA PHE A 173 -6.64 11.15 -13.81
C PHE A 173 -5.59 11.53 -14.85
N VAL A 174 -4.90 10.54 -15.43
CA VAL A 174 -3.90 10.78 -16.48
C VAL A 174 -4.56 11.47 -17.67
N GLN A 175 -5.73 11.04 -18.08
CA GLN A 175 -6.48 11.68 -19.18
C GLN A 175 -6.93 13.11 -18.84
N ALA A 176 -7.38 13.36 -17.63
CA ALA A 176 -7.75 14.71 -17.19
C ALA A 176 -6.53 15.65 -17.15
N MET A 177 -5.36 15.14 -16.75
CA MET A 177 -4.09 15.85 -16.80
C MET A 177 -3.73 16.25 -18.23
N LYS A 178 -3.79 15.29 -19.15
CA LYS A 178 -3.45 15.46 -20.57
C LYS A 178 -4.36 16.48 -21.27
N ARG A 179 -5.66 16.48 -20.96
CA ARG A 179 -6.60 17.49 -21.50
C ARG A 179 -6.46 18.86 -20.87
N GLY A 180 -5.72 19.01 -19.77
CA GLY A 180 -5.59 20.27 -19.04
C GLY A 180 -6.81 20.60 -18.15
N ASP A 181 -7.66 19.62 -17.85
CA ASP A 181 -8.84 19.80 -16.99
C ASP A 181 -8.43 20.08 -15.53
N ILE A 182 -7.23 19.64 -15.14
CA ILE A 182 -6.64 19.75 -13.81
C ILE A 182 -5.22 20.33 -13.87
N ASP A 183 -4.79 20.96 -12.81
CA ASP A 183 -3.46 21.53 -12.65
C ASP A 183 -2.48 20.56 -12.01
N ALA A 184 -3.00 19.73 -11.10
CA ALA A 184 -2.22 18.70 -10.40
C ALA A 184 -3.11 17.52 -10.01
N MET A 185 -2.49 16.41 -9.59
CA MET A 185 -3.22 15.25 -9.10
C MET A 185 -2.53 14.59 -7.91
N VAL A 186 -3.36 14.07 -7.02
CA VAL A 186 -3.02 13.23 -5.88
C VAL A 186 -3.41 11.80 -6.26
N LEU A 187 -2.43 10.96 -6.56
CA LEU A 187 -2.69 9.67 -7.19
C LEU A 187 -1.70 8.61 -6.66
N TRP A 188 -1.77 7.42 -7.20
CA TRP A 188 -0.93 6.27 -6.87
C TRP A 188 -0.22 5.73 -8.11
N GLU A 189 0.88 5.05 -7.88
CA GLU A 189 1.60 4.35 -8.94
C GLU A 189 0.78 3.17 -9.52
N PRO A 190 0.85 2.95 -10.81
CA PRO A 190 1.80 3.47 -11.82
C PRO A 190 1.38 4.76 -12.53
N PHE A 191 0.23 5.32 -12.23
CA PHE A 191 -0.38 6.40 -12.99
C PHE A 191 0.35 7.74 -12.82
N GLU A 192 1.00 7.95 -11.66
CA GLU A 192 1.89 9.09 -11.43
C GLU A 192 3.07 9.05 -12.41
N SER A 193 3.80 7.93 -12.43
CA SER A 193 4.92 7.71 -13.36
C SER A 193 4.47 7.69 -14.82
N GLN A 194 3.25 7.23 -15.12
CA GLN A 194 2.71 7.25 -16.48
C GLN A 194 2.56 8.69 -16.99
N ALA A 195 1.91 9.56 -16.24
CA ALA A 195 1.72 10.97 -16.65
C ALA A 195 3.07 11.68 -16.84
N VAL A 196 4.07 11.38 -16.01
CA VAL A 196 5.41 11.93 -16.14
C VAL A 196 6.13 11.35 -17.36
N ALA A 197 6.06 10.04 -17.59
CA ALA A 197 6.69 9.38 -18.73
C ALA A 197 6.07 9.79 -20.08
N GLU A 198 4.78 10.09 -20.12
CA GLU A 198 4.09 10.63 -21.29
C GLU A 198 4.44 12.10 -21.56
N GLY A 199 5.14 12.77 -20.62
CA GLY A 199 5.59 14.14 -20.75
C GLY A 199 4.55 15.20 -20.44
N ASP A 200 3.40 14.80 -19.90
CA ASP A 200 2.28 15.67 -19.56
C ASP A 200 2.41 16.30 -18.16
N ALA A 201 3.28 15.74 -17.30
CA ALA A 201 3.42 16.14 -15.90
C ALA A 201 4.86 16.03 -15.37
N VAL A 202 5.06 16.57 -14.16
CA VAL A 202 6.29 16.46 -13.38
C VAL A 202 5.98 16.17 -11.91
N PHE A 203 6.88 15.51 -11.20
CA PHE A 203 6.81 15.36 -9.75
C PHE A 203 7.24 16.66 -9.06
N ALA A 204 6.39 17.25 -8.23
CA ALA A 204 6.75 18.37 -7.36
C ALA A 204 7.51 17.83 -6.13
N GLN A 205 8.83 17.72 -6.23
CA GLN A 205 9.69 17.04 -5.23
C GLN A 205 9.57 17.62 -3.81
N LYS A 206 9.22 18.89 -3.64
CA LYS A 206 9.02 19.50 -2.33
C LYS A 206 7.64 19.24 -1.74
N LEU A 207 6.69 18.75 -2.55
CA LEU A 207 5.32 18.48 -2.12
C LEU A 207 5.12 16.98 -1.91
N GLU A 208 5.94 16.41 -1.04
CA GLU A 208 5.78 15.02 -0.58
C GLU A 208 4.70 14.96 0.50
N TYR A 209 3.73 14.05 0.32
CA TYR A 209 2.59 13.89 1.23
C TYR A 209 2.44 12.48 1.83
N SER A 210 3.46 11.64 1.70
CA SER A 210 3.49 10.31 2.31
C SER A 210 4.15 10.26 3.69
N GLN A 211 4.70 11.37 4.17
CA GLN A 211 5.42 11.44 5.45
C GLN A 211 4.54 11.80 6.65
N SER A 212 3.22 11.83 6.47
CA SER A 212 2.29 12.07 7.57
C SER A 212 2.46 11.01 8.67
N ARG A 213 2.64 11.44 9.92
CA ARG A 213 2.74 10.54 11.08
C ARG A 213 1.46 9.73 11.29
N ALA A 214 0.32 10.29 10.90
CA ALA A 214 -0.96 9.61 11.02
C ALA A 214 -1.08 8.44 10.06
N VAL A 215 -0.65 8.61 8.80
CA VAL A 215 -0.93 7.65 7.73
C VAL A 215 0.31 6.86 7.32
N GLY A 216 1.48 7.51 7.24
CA GLY A 216 2.71 6.90 6.72
C GLY A 216 2.66 6.65 5.22
N ALA A 217 3.67 5.95 4.70
CA ALA A 217 3.89 5.71 3.27
C ALA A 217 3.35 4.35 2.76
N GLU A 218 2.64 3.61 3.60
CA GLU A 218 2.13 2.27 3.27
C GLU A 218 1.15 2.33 2.10
N LEU A 219 1.30 1.42 1.14
CA LEU A 219 0.50 1.37 -0.09
C LEU A 219 -0.74 0.50 0.03
N GLY A 220 -0.72 -0.49 0.90
CA GLY A 220 -1.80 -1.44 1.13
C GLY A 220 -1.41 -2.52 2.12
N LEU A 221 -2.32 -3.44 2.38
CA LEU A 221 -2.06 -4.62 3.18
C LEU A 221 -2.74 -5.85 2.57
N LEU A 222 -2.13 -7.02 2.77
CA LEU A 222 -2.81 -8.29 2.56
C LEU A 222 -3.82 -8.50 3.68
N ALA A 223 -4.98 -9.02 3.32
CA ALA A 223 -6.04 -9.36 4.25
C ALA A 223 -6.70 -10.68 3.88
N ALA A 224 -7.28 -11.34 4.87
CA ALA A 224 -8.13 -12.51 4.69
C ALA A 224 -9.54 -12.21 5.19
N SER A 225 -10.54 -12.91 4.65
CA SER A 225 -11.88 -12.92 5.24
C SER A 225 -11.84 -13.62 6.60
N GLY A 226 -12.71 -13.22 7.51
CA GLY A 226 -12.83 -13.87 8.83
C GLY A 226 -13.17 -15.34 8.71
N GLU A 227 -13.98 -15.72 7.72
CA GLU A 227 -14.29 -17.12 7.42
C GLU A 227 -13.05 -17.89 6.96
N ALA A 228 -12.22 -17.31 6.06
CA ALA A 228 -10.98 -17.96 5.63
C ALA A 228 -10.01 -18.15 6.82
N MET A 229 -9.91 -17.18 7.71
CA MET A 229 -9.10 -17.31 8.93
C MET A 229 -9.64 -18.38 9.88
N ALA A 230 -10.95 -18.58 9.96
CA ALA A 230 -11.56 -19.60 10.82
C ALA A 230 -11.48 -21.01 10.22
N GLN A 231 -11.69 -21.16 8.90
CA GLN A 231 -11.86 -22.47 8.25
C GLN A 231 -10.68 -22.90 7.37
N LYS A 232 -9.89 -21.93 6.86
CA LYS A 232 -8.83 -22.15 5.89
C LYS A 232 -7.48 -21.55 6.35
N LYS A 233 -7.27 -21.39 7.65
CA LYS A 233 -6.07 -20.73 8.22
C LYS A 233 -4.77 -21.25 7.64
N GLU A 234 -4.67 -22.59 7.43
CA GLU A 234 -3.48 -23.21 6.87
C GLU A 234 -3.28 -22.85 5.37
N LEU A 235 -4.35 -22.66 4.61
CA LEU A 235 -4.26 -22.19 3.22
C LEU A 235 -3.82 -20.72 3.18
N VAL A 236 -4.34 -19.89 4.09
CA VAL A 236 -3.91 -18.48 4.24
C VAL A 236 -2.44 -18.41 4.61
N ARG A 237 -1.95 -19.26 5.53
CA ARG A 237 -0.52 -19.33 5.90
C ARG A 237 0.37 -19.68 4.70
N ARG A 238 -0.04 -20.65 3.85
CA ARG A 238 0.69 -21.02 2.63
C ARG A 238 0.67 -19.92 1.58
N PHE A 239 -0.45 -19.23 1.43
CA PHE A 239 -0.55 -18.04 0.59
C PHE A 239 0.42 -16.95 1.04
N LEU A 240 0.47 -16.64 2.34
CA LEU A 240 1.42 -15.68 2.90
C LEU A 240 2.86 -16.08 2.63
N TRP A 241 3.21 -17.36 2.83
CA TRP A 241 4.55 -17.84 2.52
C TRP A 241 4.91 -17.62 1.04
N ALA A 242 4.01 -18.00 0.12
CA ALA A 242 4.22 -17.83 -1.32
C ALA A 242 4.38 -16.34 -1.69
N TYR A 243 3.56 -15.47 -1.12
CA TYR A 243 3.65 -14.03 -1.34
C TYR A 243 4.96 -13.45 -0.80
N LEU A 244 5.32 -13.73 0.44
CA LEU A 244 6.56 -13.24 1.07
C LEU A 244 7.80 -13.72 0.31
N LYS A 245 7.82 -14.97 -0.18
CA LYS A 245 8.89 -15.48 -1.03
C LYS A 245 9.02 -14.70 -2.34
N ALA A 246 7.89 -14.43 -3.00
CA ALA A 246 7.84 -13.64 -4.22
C ALA A 246 8.31 -12.20 -3.96
N GLU A 247 7.84 -11.59 -2.88
CA GLU A 247 8.21 -10.26 -2.44
C GLU A 247 9.71 -10.14 -2.18
N GLU A 248 10.31 -11.06 -1.41
CA GLU A 248 11.76 -11.09 -1.16
C GLU A 248 12.57 -11.27 -2.45
N THR A 249 12.07 -12.08 -3.39
CA THR A 249 12.73 -12.32 -4.68
C THR A 249 12.75 -11.05 -5.51
N LEU A 250 11.62 -10.35 -5.62
CA LEU A 250 11.51 -9.13 -6.41
C LEU A 250 12.17 -7.95 -5.73
N ALA A 251 12.15 -7.85 -4.41
CA ALA A 251 12.81 -6.78 -3.65
C ALA A 251 14.34 -6.77 -3.83
N LYS A 252 14.94 -7.91 -4.09
CA LYS A 252 16.41 -8.06 -4.31
C LYS A 252 16.85 -7.70 -5.73
N ASN A 253 15.91 -7.62 -6.69
CA ASN A 253 16.23 -7.36 -8.09
C ASN A 253 15.21 -6.40 -8.71
N ARG A 254 15.60 -5.15 -8.85
CA ARG A 254 14.74 -4.06 -9.33
C ARG A 254 14.25 -4.28 -10.77
N ASP A 255 15.09 -4.83 -11.64
CA ASP A 255 14.70 -5.10 -13.04
C ASP A 255 13.68 -6.24 -13.08
N ALA A 256 13.88 -7.31 -12.32
CA ALA A 256 12.89 -8.38 -12.18
C ALA A 256 11.57 -7.85 -11.60
N PHE A 257 11.63 -6.91 -10.64
CA PHE A 257 10.43 -6.26 -10.12
C PHE A 257 9.72 -5.45 -11.21
N ALA A 258 10.43 -4.61 -11.97
CA ALA A 258 9.85 -3.81 -13.05
C ALA A 258 9.23 -4.68 -14.15
N ASP A 259 9.85 -5.80 -14.50
CA ASP A 259 9.33 -6.76 -15.47
C ASP A 259 8.08 -7.49 -14.95
N ALA A 260 8.09 -7.95 -13.69
CA ALA A 260 6.93 -8.53 -13.02
C ALA A 260 5.78 -7.51 -12.93
N TYR A 261 6.09 -6.26 -12.65
CA TYR A 261 5.15 -5.15 -12.62
C TYR A 261 4.48 -4.95 -13.99
N SER A 262 5.26 -4.89 -15.09
CA SER A 262 4.74 -4.77 -16.44
C SER A 262 3.80 -5.94 -16.79
N LYS A 263 4.21 -7.17 -16.52
CA LYS A 263 3.39 -8.38 -16.74
C LYS A 263 2.11 -8.37 -15.90
N TYR A 264 2.18 -7.94 -14.66
CA TYR A 264 1.06 -7.94 -13.73
C TYR A 264 0.00 -6.89 -14.08
N THR A 265 0.44 -5.69 -14.47
CA THR A 265 -0.46 -4.55 -14.74
C THR A 265 -0.81 -4.39 -16.22
N GLY A 266 -0.02 -4.95 -17.13
CA GLY A 266 -0.15 -4.74 -18.57
C GLY A 266 0.41 -3.41 -19.07
N LEU A 267 1.12 -2.67 -18.21
CA LEU A 267 1.69 -1.35 -18.55
C LEU A 267 3.01 -1.46 -19.30
N PRO A 268 3.36 -0.46 -20.11
CA PRO A 268 4.63 -0.42 -20.85
C PRO A 268 5.85 -0.47 -19.90
N PRO A 269 6.94 -1.18 -20.28
CA PRO A 269 8.13 -1.32 -19.44
C PRO A 269 8.81 0.00 -19.05
N ASN A 270 8.74 1.04 -19.88
CA ASN A 270 9.30 2.34 -19.52
C ASN A 270 8.57 2.98 -18.33
N VAL A 271 7.25 2.85 -18.25
CA VAL A 271 6.44 3.33 -17.11
C VAL A 271 6.75 2.52 -15.85
N THR A 272 6.76 1.19 -15.96
CA THR A 272 6.94 0.33 -14.79
C THR A 272 8.37 0.40 -14.23
N ARG A 273 9.38 0.63 -15.06
CA ARG A 273 10.76 0.87 -14.59
C ARG A 273 10.87 2.17 -13.80
N GLU A 274 10.25 3.26 -14.24
CA GLU A 274 10.24 4.51 -13.48
C GLU A 274 9.51 4.35 -12.13
N SER A 275 8.31 3.78 -12.16
CA SER A 275 7.54 3.50 -10.95
C SER A 275 8.26 2.55 -9.96
N ALA A 276 8.94 1.52 -10.47
CA ALA A 276 9.70 0.58 -9.65
C ALA A 276 10.89 1.23 -8.91
N LYS A 277 11.38 2.40 -9.35
CA LYS A 277 12.47 3.10 -8.66
C LYS A 277 12.03 3.66 -7.29
N ILE A 278 10.77 4.03 -7.17
CA ILE A 278 10.23 4.68 -5.97
C ILE A 278 9.42 3.73 -5.09
N ILE A 279 8.94 2.62 -5.61
CA ILE A 279 8.25 1.60 -4.81
C ILE A 279 9.27 0.74 -4.06
N LYS A 280 9.06 0.61 -2.75
CA LYS A 280 9.77 -0.31 -1.88
C LYS A 280 8.81 -1.44 -1.52
N LEU A 281 9.11 -2.66 -1.95
CA LEU A 281 8.38 -3.87 -1.55
C LEU A 281 8.68 -4.22 -0.08
N GLY A 282 7.75 -4.91 0.56
CA GLY A 282 7.84 -5.23 1.98
C GLY A 282 7.17 -4.16 2.84
N GLY A 283 6.13 -4.57 3.56
CA GLY A 283 5.37 -3.67 4.40
C GLY A 283 5.99 -3.45 5.77
N VAL A 284 5.76 -2.28 6.33
CA VAL A 284 6.13 -1.90 7.71
C VAL A 284 4.90 -1.63 8.58
N LEU A 285 3.70 -1.93 8.07
CA LEU A 285 2.45 -1.74 8.79
C LEU A 285 2.45 -2.56 10.08
N ASN A 286 1.96 -1.95 11.16
CA ASN A 286 1.80 -2.56 12.47
C ASN A 286 0.54 -2.04 13.15
N LYS A 287 0.18 -2.62 14.30
CA LYS A 287 -1.03 -2.26 15.06
C LYS A 287 -1.10 -0.78 15.44
N ASP A 288 0.04 -0.19 15.82
CA ASP A 288 0.10 1.24 16.20
C ASP A 288 -0.18 2.14 15.00
N GLN A 289 0.35 1.78 13.82
CA GLN A 289 0.06 2.52 12.58
C GLN A 289 -1.42 2.40 12.20
N VAL A 290 -2.02 1.20 12.31
CA VAL A 290 -3.46 0.99 12.06
C VAL A 290 -4.31 1.82 13.03
N SER A 291 -3.93 1.87 14.31
CA SER A 291 -4.61 2.69 15.32
C SER A 291 -4.57 4.18 14.95
N ARG A 292 -3.39 4.72 14.61
CA ARG A 292 -3.24 6.13 14.20
C ARG A 292 -4.03 6.46 12.91
N LEU A 293 -4.05 5.51 11.95
CA LEU A 293 -4.88 5.64 10.74
C LEU A 293 -6.36 5.77 11.07
N ALA A 294 -6.86 4.94 12.00
CA ALA A 294 -8.26 4.96 12.41
C ALA A 294 -8.63 6.24 13.17
N GLU A 295 -7.77 6.71 14.08
CA GLU A 295 -7.93 8.01 14.75
C GLU A 295 -7.99 9.16 13.74
N ALA A 296 -7.11 9.14 12.76
CA ALA A 296 -7.07 10.15 11.72
C ALA A 296 -8.33 10.10 10.84
N ALA A 297 -8.81 8.89 10.50
CA ALA A 297 -10.06 8.71 9.76
C ALA A 297 -11.27 9.27 10.51
N PHE A 298 -11.31 9.11 11.84
CA PHE A 298 -12.35 9.71 12.68
C PHE A 298 -12.25 11.24 12.72
N LYS A 299 -11.06 11.79 12.97
CA LYS A 299 -10.84 13.25 12.96
C LYS A 299 -11.20 13.92 11.64
N GLN A 300 -11.12 13.17 10.52
CA GLN A 300 -11.49 13.64 9.18
C GLN A 300 -12.97 13.38 8.83
N GLY A 301 -13.75 12.79 9.72
CA GLY A 301 -15.15 12.44 9.43
C GLY A 301 -15.32 11.33 8.40
N ILE A 302 -14.27 10.58 8.06
CA ILE A 302 -14.34 9.41 7.17
C ILE A 302 -15.11 8.29 7.86
N VAL A 303 -14.90 8.13 9.15
CA VAL A 303 -15.69 7.28 10.03
C VAL A 303 -16.35 8.12 11.10
N GLN A 304 -17.59 7.72 11.53
CA GLN A 304 -18.43 8.53 12.40
C GLN A 304 -18.14 8.35 13.90
N LYS A 305 -17.26 7.42 14.26
CA LYS A 305 -16.84 7.13 15.63
C LYS A 305 -15.36 6.78 15.68
N ASP A 306 -14.72 7.03 16.82
CA ASP A 306 -13.38 6.55 17.07
C ASP A 306 -13.38 5.02 17.18
N VAL A 307 -12.64 4.38 16.30
CA VAL A 307 -12.50 2.92 16.19
C VAL A 307 -11.05 2.46 16.20
N ALA A 308 -10.17 3.28 16.76
CA ALA A 308 -8.72 3.02 16.76
C ALA A 308 -8.38 1.64 17.35
N ARG A 309 -9.00 1.29 18.48
CA ARG A 309 -8.80 0.01 19.16
C ARG A 309 -9.37 -1.17 18.36
N GLU A 310 -10.58 -1.01 17.85
CA GLU A 310 -11.26 -2.03 17.04
C GLU A 310 -10.52 -2.28 15.72
N ALA A 311 -10.08 -1.23 15.05
CA ALA A 311 -9.29 -1.34 13.82
C ALA A 311 -7.94 -2.05 14.06
N ALA A 312 -7.23 -1.68 15.13
CA ALA A 312 -5.98 -2.36 15.52
C ALA A 312 -6.20 -3.84 15.87
N ALA A 313 -7.37 -4.19 16.42
CA ALA A 313 -7.73 -5.58 16.70
C ALA A 313 -8.01 -6.42 15.44
N LEU A 314 -8.31 -5.77 14.29
CA LEU A 314 -8.46 -6.43 12.99
C LEU A 314 -7.11 -6.68 12.29
N TYR A 315 -6.00 -6.25 12.84
CA TYR A 315 -4.67 -6.52 12.30
C TYR A 315 -3.96 -7.61 13.10
N ASP A 316 -3.65 -8.72 12.44
CA ASP A 316 -3.00 -9.89 13.04
C ASP A 316 -1.87 -10.41 12.14
N ASP A 317 -0.64 -10.06 12.47
CA ASP A 317 0.57 -10.48 11.78
C ASP A 317 1.20 -11.77 12.35
N SER A 318 0.49 -12.48 13.22
CA SER A 318 0.99 -13.69 13.87
C SER A 318 1.47 -14.76 12.88
N LEU A 319 0.72 -14.98 11.79
CA LEU A 319 1.10 -15.92 10.73
C LEU A 319 2.39 -15.50 10.01
N VAL A 320 2.60 -14.20 9.79
CA VAL A 320 3.83 -13.68 9.18
C VAL A 320 5.01 -13.89 10.12
N ASN A 321 4.82 -13.62 11.42
CA ASN A 321 5.85 -13.82 12.44
C ASN A 321 6.21 -15.30 12.62
N GLU A 322 5.25 -16.22 12.46
CA GLU A 322 5.51 -17.67 12.44
C GLU A 322 6.31 -18.11 11.20
N LEU A 323 6.13 -17.46 10.05
CA LEU A 323 6.81 -17.76 8.80
C LEU A 323 8.23 -17.19 8.72
N LYS A 324 8.52 -16.13 9.47
CA LYS A 324 9.83 -15.47 9.57
C LYS A 324 10.51 -15.93 10.88
N LYS A 325 11.29 -16.98 10.81
CA LYS A 325 12.01 -17.53 11.98
C LYS A 325 13.50 -17.59 11.70
#